data_deaeb9322953bb4a8e156597ca575ae1
#
_entry.id   deaeb9322953bb4a8e156597ca575ae1
#
_cell.length_a   1.000
_cell.length_b   1.000
_cell.length_c   1.000
_cell.angle_alpha   90.00
_cell.angle_beta   90.00
_cell.angle_gamma   90.00
#
_symmetry.space_group_name_H-M   'P 1'
#
loop_
_entity.id
_entity.type
_entity.pdbx_description
1 polymer ?
#
loop_
_entity_poly.entity_id
_entity_poly.type
_entity_poly.pdbx_seq_one_letter_code
_entity_poly.pdbx_strand_id
1 'polypeptide(L)'
;MKKIGGITKRWLKNIFSVILVLVLSVSVAACLFIRTYYYTSIKNVLETNSGELITTFFNIYGANSEDGFAIAGREFIENCGMLDLMEIWIIDNSGNVLLSSSGFEVSPQQNMPDFIEAMNSASGKATWVGKLSTSEKIMAMTESVMNTDGTAAGAIRYIVSLEDVDSQIGFSCLIIGLIAAVIIAVSTILGLVFTRSIVRPLRNIGNVAGKVADGDLSARIENYKYDDEIGELCGKINNMIEELNDADRLKNDFISTISHELRTPLTSIKGWGETLMQVGDTDPALTKRGMSVIISEASRLSGMVEELLDFSKIQSNRMNLQLKKIDVLAELDETVFTFRERAIKEGIEIIYNAPELPAPMEADEDRIRQVFINIFDNAIKYNYHGGRVIVLAQITSPTVLEISISDTGRGISPENLPRVKEKFYKTDNTVAGSGIGLAVADEIVKLHGGTLNIDSILNEGTTVTITLPIEAVTYTDEKEVHDEEAKNSN
;
A
#
# COMPACT_ATOMS: atom_id res chain seq x y z
N MET A 1 6.10 -19.18 -22.19
CA MET A 1 6.95 -18.49 -21.18
C MET A 1 6.27 -17.17 -20.80
N LYS A 2 5.77 -17.03 -19.55
CA LYS A 2 5.20 -15.75 -19.08
C LYS A 2 6.29 -14.68 -19.08
N LYS A 3 6.09 -13.56 -19.79
CA LYS A 3 6.99 -12.40 -19.75
C LYS A 3 7.26 -12.01 -18.30
N ILE A 4 8.51 -12.08 -17.88
CA ILE A 4 8.95 -11.63 -16.55
C ILE A 4 8.62 -10.14 -16.43
N GLY A 5 7.83 -9.75 -15.44
CA GLY A 5 7.40 -8.37 -15.26
C GLY A 5 8.56 -7.40 -15.05
N GLY A 6 8.37 -6.12 -15.40
CA GLY A 6 9.43 -5.11 -15.40
C GLY A 6 10.20 -4.97 -14.09
N ILE A 7 9.53 -5.03 -12.93
CA ILE A 7 10.17 -4.93 -11.60
C ILE A 7 11.02 -6.17 -11.31
N THR A 8 10.50 -7.39 -11.55
CA THR A 8 11.24 -8.64 -11.37
C THR A 8 12.47 -8.69 -12.28
N LYS A 9 12.33 -8.23 -13.55
CA LYS A 9 13.45 -8.16 -14.50
C LYS A 9 14.50 -7.14 -14.07
N ARG A 10 14.09 -5.99 -13.54
CA ARG A 10 15.02 -4.97 -13.00
C ARG A 10 15.74 -5.47 -11.76
N TRP A 11 15.05 -6.13 -10.85
CA TRP A 11 15.64 -6.71 -9.65
C TRP A 11 16.68 -7.77 -10.01
N LEU A 12 16.30 -8.73 -10.89
CA LEU A 12 17.18 -9.80 -11.34
C LEU A 12 18.43 -9.24 -12.05
N LYS A 13 18.25 -8.22 -12.90
CA LYS A 13 19.36 -7.62 -13.65
C LYS A 13 20.26 -6.75 -12.79
N ASN A 14 19.73 -5.98 -11.85
CA ASN A 14 20.51 -4.99 -11.13
C ASN A 14 21.02 -5.52 -9.78
N ILE A 15 20.16 -6.07 -8.93
CA ILE A 15 20.56 -6.47 -7.57
C ILE A 15 21.24 -7.83 -7.58
N PHE A 16 20.60 -8.83 -8.21
CA PHE A 16 21.16 -10.18 -8.24
C PHE A 16 22.50 -10.24 -9.00
N SER A 17 22.63 -9.52 -10.12
CA SER A 17 23.91 -9.46 -10.85
C SER A 17 25.03 -8.78 -10.05
N VAL A 18 24.70 -7.75 -9.27
CA VAL A 18 25.69 -7.09 -8.39
C VAL A 18 26.16 -8.07 -7.29
N ILE A 19 25.24 -8.77 -6.65
CA ILE A 19 25.58 -9.78 -5.62
C ILE A 19 26.44 -10.89 -6.25
N LEU A 20 26.06 -11.39 -7.42
CA LEU A 20 26.79 -12.43 -8.12
C LEU A 20 28.23 -12.00 -8.44
N VAL A 21 28.40 -10.83 -9.02
CA VAL A 21 29.75 -10.29 -9.37
C VAL A 21 30.56 -10.06 -8.10
N LEU A 22 29.97 -9.51 -7.04
CA LEU A 22 30.65 -9.25 -5.78
C LEU A 22 31.11 -10.56 -5.12
N VAL A 23 30.26 -11.57 -5.02
CA VAL A 23 30.60 -12.87 -4.42
C VAL A 23 31.71 -13.54 -5.22
N LEU A 24 31.62 -13.54 -6.55
CA LEU A 24 32.65 -14.14 -7.40
C LEU A 24 33.98 -13.40 -7.30
N SER A 25 33.98 -12.06 -7.32
CA SER A 25 35.19 -11.24 -7.22
C SER A 25 35.90 -11.44 -5.87
N VAL A 26 35.14 -11.47 -4.77
CA VAL A 26 35.68 -11.72 -3.43
C VAL A 26 36.24 -13.12 -3.32
N SER A 27 35.56 -14.13 -3.88
CA SER A 27 36.04 -15.52 -3.88
C SER A 27 37.34 -15.68 -4.64
N VAL A 28 37.44 -15.06 -5.82
CA VAL A 28 38.68 -15.08 -6.62
C VAL A 28 39.83 -14.35 -5.89
N ALA A 29 39.55 -13.19 -5.32
CA ALA A 29 40.54 -12.41 -4.56
C ALA A 29 41.05 -13.21 -3.33
N ALA A 30 40.15 -13.89 -2.61
CA ALA A 30 40.51 -14.70 -1.47
C ALA A 30 41.39 -15.90 -1.85
N CYS A 31 41.06 -16.59 -2.97
CA CYS A 31 41.89 -17.70 -3.45
C CYS A 31 43.31 -17.20 -3.89
N LEU A 32 43.40 -16.06 -4.57
CA LEU A 32 44.65 -15.47 -4.93
C LEU A 32 45.48 -15.05 -3.70
N PHE A 33 44.81 -14.46 -2.70
CA PHE A 33 45.46 -14.07 -1.46
C PHE A 33 46.02 -15.27 -0.71
N ILE A 34 45.24 -16.35 -0.53
CA ILE A 34 45.68 -17.58 0.11
C ILE A 34 46.92 -18.16 -0.62
N ARG A 35 46.86 -18.26 -1.95
CA ARG A 35 47.97 -18.75 -2.73
C ARG A 35 49.24 -17.89 -2.52
N THR A 36 49.11 -16.58 -2.62
CA THR A 36 50.27 -15.68 -2.44
C THR A 36 50.79 -15.78 -1.02
N TYR A 37 49.93 -15.86 -0.01
CA TYR A 37 50.34 -16.00 1.37
C TYR A 37 51.15 -17.27 1.63
N TYR A 38 50.70 -18.44 1.16
CA TYR A 38 51.42 -19.70 1.36
C TYR A 38 52.75 -19.69 0.62
N TYR A 39 52.80 -19.24 -0.66
CA TYR A 39 54.02 -19.20 -1.45
C TYR A 39 55.04 -18.22 -0.86
N THR A 40 54.58 -17.05 -0.41
CA THR A 40 55.47 -16.06 0.24
C THR A 40 55.98 -16.59 1.59
N SER A 41 55.15 -17.28 2.36
CA SER A 41 55.53 -17.89 3.63
C SER A 41 56.68 -18.92 3.44
N ILE A 42 56.56 -19.83 2.43
CA ILE A 42 57.58 -20.82 2.13
C ILE A 42 58.86 -20.10 1.67
N LYS A 43 58.74 -19.10 0.79
CA LYS A 43 59.90 -18.31 0.34
C LYS A 43 60.63 -17.67 1.50
N ASN A 44 59.91 -17.04 2.42
CA ASN A 44 60.48 -16.42 3.61
C ASN A 44 61.21 -17.44 4.51
N VAL A 45 60.60 -18.65 4.68
CA VAL A 45 61.29 -19.73 5.43
C VAL A 45 62.63 -20.12 4.79
N LEU A 46 62.61 -20.29 3.45
CA LEU A 46 63.84 -20.60 2.72
C LEU A 46 64.88 -19.47 2.86
N GLU A 47 64.48 -18.19 2.72
CA GLU A 47 65.36 -17.04 2.86
C GLU A 47 65.92 -16.86 4.25
N THR A 48 65.14 -17.14 5.31
CA THR A 48 65.60 -17.02 6.69
C THR A 48 66.62 -18.08 7.06
N ASN A 49 66.50 -19.27 6.46
CA ASN A 49 67.40 -20.37 6.75
C ASN A 49 68.69 -20.36 5.88
N SER A 50 68.73 -19.48 4.86
CA SER A 50 69.87 -19.19 4.04
C SER A 50 70.52 -17.87 4.52
N GLY A 51 71.64 -17.89 5.17
CA GLY A 51 72.20 -16.68 5.72
C GLY A 51 73.73 -16.68 5.89
N GLU A 52 74.28 -15.55 6.38
CA GLU A 52 75.76 -15.35 6.59
C GLU A 52 76.44 -16.46 7.39
N LEU A 53 75.68 -17.22 8.26
CA LEU A 53 76.19 -18.35 8.98
C LEU A 53 76.70 -19.49 8.09
N ILE A 54 76.12 -19.65 6.91
CA ILE A 54 76.49 -20.70 5.94
C ILE A 54 77.88 -20.47 5.37
N THR A 55 78.08 -19.24 4.86
CA THR A 55 79.38 -18.88 4.30
C THR A 55 80.47 -18.96 5.39
N THR A 56 80.19 -18.54 6.57
CA THR A 56 81.11 -18.65 7.73
C THR A 56 81.39 -20.11 8.10
N PHE A 57 80.35 -20.97 8.12
CA PHE A 57 80.50 -22.38 8.40
C PHE A 57 81.40 -23.07 7.40
N PHE A 58 81.15 -22.89 6.09
CA PHE A 58 81.97 -23.51 5.03
C PHE A 58 83.39 -22.94 4.99
N ASN A 59 83.61 -21.69 5.28
CA ASN A 59 84.97 -21.10 5.39
C ASN A 59 85.75 -21.68 6.59
N ILE A 60 85.11 -22.02 7.67
CA ILE A 60 85.75 -22.64 8.85
C ILE A 60 86.13 -24.10 8.59
N TYR A 61 85.22 -24.84 7.95
CA TYR A 61 85.36 -26.33 7.80
C TYR A 61 86.10 -26.73 6.50
N GLY A 62 86.63 -25.80 5.74
CA GLY A 62 87.63 -26.16 4.69
C GLY A 62 87.12 -26.15 3.26
N ALA A 63 86.35 -25.15 2.86
CA ALA A 63 85.80 -25.01 1.52
C ALA A 63 86.86 -24.80 0.41
N ASN A 64 88.14 -24.72 0.71
CA ASN A 64 89.21 -24.43 -0.24
C ASN A 64 89.66 -25.59 -1.13
N SER A 65 89.00 -26.78 -1.04
CA SER A 65 89.21 -27.92 -1.92
C SER A 65 87.87 -28.63 -2.17
N GLU A 66 87.74 -29.29 -3.32
CA GLU A 66 86.53 -30.01 -3.71
C GLU A 66 86.12 -31.09 -2.70
N ASP A 67 87.13 -31.86 -2.17
CA ASP A 67 86.92 -32.83 -1.14
C ASP A 67 86.51 -32.16 0.22
N GLY A 68 87.07 -31.00 0.56
CA GLY A 68 86.81 -30.24 1.72
C GLY A 68 85.34 -29.66 1.72
N PHE A 69 84.89 -29.19 0.55
CA PHE A 69 83.48 -28.69 0.37
C PHE A 69 82.48 -29.81 0.55
N ALA A 70 82.70 -30.99 0.02
CA ALA A 70 81.82 -32.15 0.19
C ALA A 70 81.80 -32.62 1.68
N ILE A 71 82.93 -32.61 2.36
CA ILE A 71 83.00 -32.98 3.80
C ILE A 71 82.22 -31.94 4.66
N ALA A 72 82.49 -30.66 4.43
CA ALA A 72 81.72 -29.54 5.11
C ALA A 72 80.22 -29.64 4.80
N GLY A 73 79.85 -29.95 3.55
CA GLY A 73 78.45 -30.13 3.16
C GLY A 73 77.77 -31.28 3.91
N ARG A 74 78.46 -32.39 4.14
CA ARG A 74 77.91 -33.54 4.92
C ARG A 74 77.68 -33.12 6.38
N GLU A 75 78.63 -32.47 7.00
CA GLU A 75 78.50 -32.01 8.39
C GLU A 75 77.42 -30.94 8.52
N PHE A 76 77.25 -30.07 7.53
CA PHE A 76 76.15 -29.12 7.46
C PHE A 76 74.79 -29.84 7.43
N ILE A 77 74.62 -30.82 6.56
CA ILE A 77 73.37 -31.61 6.46
C ILE A 77 73.08 -32.32 7.79
N GLU A 78 74.07 -32.98 8.38
CA GLU A 78 73.88 -33.74 9.62
C GLU A 78 73.49 -32.84 10.82
N ASN A 79 73.94 -31.61 10.82
CA ASN A 79 73.60 -30.61 11.89
C ASN A 79 72.40 -29.75 11.56
N CYS A 80 71.81 -29.90 10.38
CA CYS A 80 70.63 -29.11 10.00
C CYS A 80 69.37 -29.71 10.65
N GLY A 81 68.74 -28.97 11.59
CA GLY A 81 67.51 -29.37 12.29
C GLY A 81 66.24 -29.31 11.52
N MET A 82 66.28 -29.06 10.17
CA MET A 82 65.11 -28.81 9.32
C MET A 82 64.94 -29.80 8.17
N LEU A 83 65.60 -30.92 8.25
CA LEU A 83 65.53 -31.95 7.19
C LEU A 83 64.15 -32.53 6.98
N ASP A 84 63.31 -32.46 7.99
CA ASP A 84 61.87 -32.88 7.88
C ASP A 84 61.04 -31.90 7.04
N LEU A 85 61.47 -30.66 6.81
CA LEU A 85 60.75 -29.61 6.12
C LEU A 85 61.27 -29.34 4.69
N MET A 86 62.59 -29.62 4.48
CA MET A 86 63.22 -29.27 3.21
C MET A 86 64.32 -30.31 2.89
N GLU A 87 64.51 -30.56 1.61
CA GLU A 87 65.66 -31.32 1.07
C GLU A 87 66.80 -30.33 0.79
N ILE A 88 68.02 -30.69 1.14
CA ILE A 88 69.19 -29.88 0.95
C ILE A 88 70.13 -30.59 -0.02
N TRP A 89 70.55 -29.92 -1.11
CA TRP A 89 71.57 -30.37 -2.02
C TRP A 89 72.80 -29.52 -1.91
N ILE A 90 73.97 -30.20 -1.87
CA ILE A 90 75.30 -29.59 -2.00
C ILE A 90 75.72 -29.73 -3.42
N ILE A 91 76.00 -28.64 -4.11
CA ILE A 91 76.25 -28.60 -5.55
C ILE A 91 77.64 -28.01 -5.80
N ASP A 92 78.40 -28.68 -6.63
CA ASP A 92 79.75 -28.15 -7.04
C ASP A 92 79.67 -26.94 -7.96
N ASN A 93 80.79 -26.32 -8.23
CA ASN A 93 80.84 -25.14 -9.08
C ASN A 93 80.49 -25.42 -10.59
N SER A 94 80.48 -26.73 -10.94
CA SER A 94 80.10 -27.20 -12.32
C SER A 94 78.61 -27.53 -12.42
N GLY A 95 77.86 -27.48 -11.32
CA GLY A 95 76.41 -27.80 -11.25
C GLY A 95 76.07 -29.27 -10.96
N ASN A 96 77.10 -30.10 -10.56
CA ASN A 96 76.80 -31.46 -10.16
C ASN A 96 76.43 -31.51 -8.68
N VAL A 97 75.41 -32.33 -8.38
CA VAL A 97 75.01 -32.56 -6.99
C VAL A 97 75.98 -33.52 -6.34
N LEU A 98 76.77 -33.01 -5.39
CA LEU A 98 77.71 -33.84 -4.63
C LEU A 98 77.04 -34.67 -3.53
N LEU A 99 76.09 -34.07 -2.81
CA LEU A 99 75.36 -34.67 -1.72
C LEU A 99 73.90 -34.21 -1.74
N SER A 100 73.00 -35.14 -1.34
CA SER A 100 71.59 -34.87 -1.06
C SER A 100 71.26 -35.33 0.37
N SER A 101 70.50 -34.52 1.10
CA SER A 101 70.02 -34.87 2.45
C SER A 101 69.04 -36.04 2.45
N SER A 102 68.42 -36.37 1.33
CA SER A 102 67.57 -37.55 1.18
C SER A 102 68.35 -38.83 0.98
N GLY A 103 69.63 -38.74 0.73
CA GLY A 103 70.52 -39.90 0.50
C GLY A 103 70.32 -40.59 -0.85
N PHE A 104 69.46 -40.09 -1.70
CA PHE A 104 69.24 -40.63 -3.04
C PHE A 104 70.22 -40.01 -4.07
N GLU A 105 70.66 -40.80 -5.00
CA GLU A 105 71.43 -40.27 -6.14
C GLU A 105 70.56 -39.37 -6.98
N VAL A 106 71.01 -38.12 -7.10
CA VAL A 106 70.32 -37.10 -7.93
C VAL A 106 70.77 -37.24 -9.41
N SER A 107 69.81 -37.31 -10.33
CA SER A 107 70.11 -37.40 -11.75
C SER A 107 71.03 -36.27 -12.23
N PRO A 108 72.11 -36.53 -12.99
CA PRO A 108 73.09 -35.50 -13.35
C PRO A 108 72.57 -34.42 -14.29
N GLN A 109 71.37 -34.53 -14.83
CA GLN A 109 70.76 -33.53 -15.70
C GLN A 109 69.53 -32.90 -15.06
N GLN A 110 69.70 -32.19 -14.00
CA GLN A 110 68.62 -31.44 -13.39
C GLN A 110 68.56 -30.01 -13.95
N ASN A 111 67.35 -29.54 -14.23
CA ASN A 111 67.13 -28.14 -14.59
C ASN A 111 67.13 -27.32 -13.29
N MET A 112 68.19 -26.55 -13.06
CA MET A 112 68.41 -25.72 -11.87
C MET A 112 68.60 -24.25 -12.26
N PRO A 113 67.57 -23.53 -12.71
CA PRO A 113 67.69 -22.13 -13.07
C PRO A 113 68.11 -21.23 -11.90
N ASP A 114 67.66 -21.58 -10.69
CA ASP A 114 68.05 -20.95 -9.43
C ASP A 114 69.54 -21.04 -9.15
N PHE A 115 70.19 -22.18 -9.46
CA PHE A 115 71.63 -22.33 -9.37
C PHE A 115 72.38 -21.42 -10.32
N ILE A 116 71.96 -21.41 -11.59
CA ILE A 116 72.61 -20.56 -12.61
C ILE A 116 72.44 -19.07 -12.24
N GLU A 117 71.28 -18.67 -11.76
CA GLU A 117 71.01 -17.29 -11.35
C GLU A 117 71.80 -16.92 -10.07
N ALA A 118 71.83 -17.79 -9.05
CA ALA A 118 72.56 -17.58 -7.80
C ALA A 118 74.06 -17.41 -8.03
N MET A 119 74.63 -18.23 -8.91
CA MET A 119 76.05 -18.16 -9.22
C MET A 119 76.45 -16.89 -9.96
N ASN A 120 75.49 -16.24 -10.70
CA ASN A 120 75.73 -15.01 -11.44
C ASN A 120 75.16 -13.76 -10.73
N SER A 121 74.50 -13.89 -9.68
CA SER A 121 73.84 -12.82 -8.92
C SER A 121 74.84 -12.18 -7.93
N ALA A 122 74.77 -10.84 -7.83
CA ALA A 122 75.54 -10.13 -6.82
C ALA A 122 75.16 -10.46 -5.38
N SER A 123 73.88 -10.91 -5.19
CA SER A 123 73.37 -11.37 -3.87
C SER A 123 73.77 -12.79 -3.54
N GLY A 124 74.28 -13.56 -4.48
CA GLY A 124 74.56 -14.98 -4.32
C GLY A 124 73.36 -15.87 -4.10
N LYS A 125 72.13 -15.35 -4.22
CA LYS A 125 70.90 -16.06 -3.91
C LYS A 125 69.92 -15.95 -5.06
N ALA A 126 69.22 -17.04 -5.34
CA ALA A 126 68.12 -17.07 -6.29
C ALA A 126 67.04 -18.09 -5.85
N THR A 127 65.78 -17.78 -6.21
CA THR A 127 64.61 -18.66 -5.87
C THR A 127 63.93 -19.04 -7.16
N TRP A 128 63.59 -20.30 -7.30
CA TRP A 128 62.88 -20.84 -8.46
C TRP A 128 61.67 -21.70 -8.04
N VAL A 129 60.57 -21.57 -8.75
CA VAL A 129 59.41 -22.43 -8.63
C VAL A 129 59.22 -23.20 -9.93
N GLY A 130 59.32 -24.51 -9.86
CA GLY A 130 59.22 -25.33 -11.04
C GLY A 130 58.95 -26.81 -10.70
N LYS A 131 59.28 -27.69 -11.68
CA LYS A 131 59.13 -29.12 -11.51
C LYS A 131 60.48 -29.80 -11.55
N LEU A 132 60.70 -30.72 -10.61
CA LEU A 132 61.83 -31.67 -10.73
C LEU A 132 61.62 -32.65 -11.89
N SER A 133 62.67 -33.39 -12.25
CA SER A 133 62.56 -34.47 -13.23
C SER A 133 61.56 -35.55 -12.87
N THR A 134 61.22 -35.69 -11.60
CA THR A 134 60.14 -36.54 -11.03
C THR A 134 58.76 -36.02 -11.28
N SER A 135 58.56 -34.88 -11.92
CA SER A 135 57.32 -34.14 -12.11
C SER A 135 56.77 -33.49 -10.84
N GLU A 136 57.43 -33.64 -9.72
CA GLU A 136 57.06 -33.01 -8.46
C GLU A 136 57.25 -31.51 -8.53
N LYS A 137 56.26 -30.75 -8.09
CA LYS A 137 56.34 -29.28 -8.05
C LYS A 137 57.02 -28.82 -6.78
N ILE A 138 58.06 -28.06 -6.94
CA ILE A 138 58.92 -27.61 -5.88
C ILE A 138 59.13 -26.08 -5.88
N MET A 139 59.49 -25.54 -4.73
CA MET A 139 60.17 -24.27 -4.60
C MET A 139 61.58 -24.55 -4.16
N ALA A 140 62.57 -24.08 -4.93
CA ALA A 140 63.99 -24.21 -4.61
C ALA A 140 64.61 -22.84 -4.42
N MET A 141 65.50 -22.75 -3.48
CA MET A 141 66.36 -21.60 -3.26
C MET A 141 67.77 -22.03 -3.24
N THR A 142 68.62 -21.40 -4.06
CA THR A 142 70.07 -21.66 -4.11
C THR A 142 70.83 -20.47 -3.55
N GLU A 143 71.83 -20.79 -2.71
CA GLU A 143 72.81 -19.83 -2.19
C GLU A 143 74.20 -20.27 -2.56
N SER A 144 74.92 -19.37 -3.26
CA SER A 144 76.33 -19.61 -3.61
C SER A 144 77.24 -19.50 -2.39
N VAL A 145 78.18 -20.40 -2.27
CA VAL A 145 79.19 -20.37 -1.23
C VAL A 145 80.52 -19.89 -1.87
N MET A 146 81.06 -18.79 -1.33
CA MET A 146 82.28 -18.17 -1.81
C MET A 146 83.48 -18.61 -1.00
N ASN A 147 84.56 -18.90 -1.64
CA ASN A 147 85.87 -19.10 -1.02
C ASN A 147 86.46 -17.79 -0.48
N THR A 148 87.50 -17.88 0.34
CA THR A 148 88.20 -16.72 0.89
C THR A 148 88.91 -15.86 -0.19
N ASP A 149 89.13 -16.40 -1.36
CA ASP A 149 89.71 -15.71 -2.49
C ASP A 149 88.69 -15.05 -3.42
N GLY A 150 87.40 -15.13 -3.12
CA GLY A 150 86.28 -14.55 -3.88
C GLY A 150 85.81 -15.40 -5.05
N THR A 151 86.36 -16.65 -5.20
CA THR A 151 85.87 -17.60 -6.20
C THR A 151 84.69 -18.42 -5.60
N ALA A 152 83.71 -18.88 -6.38
CA ALA A 152 82.69 -19.73 -5.93
C ALA A 152 83.17 -21.15 -5.64
N ALA A 153 82.97 -21.66 -4.43
CA ALA A 153 83.29 -23.03 -4.02
C ALA A 153 82.21 -24.02 -4.54
N GLY A 154 80.95 -23.58 -4.62
CA GLY A 154 79.84 -24.33 -4.99
C GLY A 154 78.57 -23.62 -4.50
N ALA A 155 77.44 -24.35 -4.33
CA ALA A 155 76.21 -23.81 -3.86
C ALA A 155 75.45 -24.80 -2.96
N ILE A 156 74.59 -24.26 -2.09
CA ILE A 156 73.63 -25.02 -1.31
C ILE A 156 72.25 -24.70 -1.87
N ARG A 157 71.51 -25.76 -2.16
CA ARG A 157 70.16 -25.66 -2.69
C ARG A 157 69.18 -26.24 -1.69
N TYR A 158 68.23 -25.42 -1.24
CA TYR A 158 67.12 -25.79 -0.40
C TYR A 158 65.91 -26.06 -1.23
N ILE A 159 65.23 -27.21 -1.04
CA ILE A 159 64.09 -27.64 -1.87
C ILE A 159 62.92 -27.96 -0.98
N VAL A 160 61.74 -27.40 -1.24
CA VAL A 160 60.50 -27.67 -0.56
C VAL A 160 59.46 -28.16 -1.58
N SER A 161 58.84 -29.26 -1.27
CA SER A 161 57.70 -29.77 -2.03
C SER A 161 56.49 -28.84 -1.91
N LEU A 162 55.85 -28.55 -3.03
CA LEU A 162 54.61 -27.73 -3.05
C LEU A 162 53.36 -28.56 -3.19
N GLU A 163 53.44 -29.90 -3.23
CA GLU A 163 52.28 -30.77 -3.47
C GLU A 163 51.24 -30.65 -2.33
N ASP A 164 51.70 -30.78 -1.09
CA ASP A 164 50.84 -30.65 0.10
C ASP A 164 50.27 -29.21 0.21
N VAL A 165 51.06 -28.22 -0.10
CA VAL A 165 50.64 -26.81 -0.05
C VAL A 165 49.63 -26.51 -1.15
N ASP A 166 49.83 -26.97 -2.37
CA ASP A 166 48.87 -26.82 -3.45
C ASP A 166 47.57 -27.60 -3.18
N SER A 167 47.66 -28.76 -2.52
CA SER A 167 46.47 -29.50 -2.03
C SER A 167 45.69 -28.73 -0.98
N GLN A 168 46.37 -28.13 0.02
CA GLN A 168 45.73 -27.28 1.04
C GLN A 168 45.10 -26.01 0.44
N ILE A 169 45.78 -25.35 -0.53
CA ILE A 169 45.23 -24.23 -1.27
C ILE A 169 43.96 -24.67 -2.02
N GLY A 170 44.03 -25.82 -2.72
CA GLY A 170 42.91 -26.39 -3.45
C GLY A 170 41.69 -26.65 -2.56
N PHE A 171 41.92 -27.27 -1.38
CA PHE A 171 40.88 -27.51 -0.40
C PHE A 171 40.27 -26.22 0.14
N SER A 172 41.11 -25.22 0.45
CA SER A 172 40.64 -23.90 0.90
C SER A 172 39.80 -23.20 -0.16
N CYS A 173 40.23 -23.23 -1.43
CA CYS A 173 39.47 -22.67 -2.56
C CYS A 173 38.13 -23.42 -2.78
N LEU A 174 38.09 -24.74 -2.57
CA LEU A 174 36.85 -25.51 -2.64
C LEU A 174 35.86 -25.05 -1.56
N ILE A 175 36.31 -24.89 -0.31
CA ILE A 175 35.47 -24.38 0.78
C ILE A 175 34.93 -22.99 0.44
N ILE A 176 35.76 -22.08 -0.05
CA ILE A 176 35.34 -20.74 -0.48
C ILE A 176 34.27 -20.83 -1.59
N GLY A 177 34.47 -21.71 -2.56
CA GLY A 177 33.51 -21.98 -3.62
C GLY A 177 32.17 -22.51 -3.12
N LEU A 178 32.18 -23.43 -2.14
CA LEU A 178 30.96 -23.92 -1.52
C LEU A 178 30.20 -22.83 -0.76
N ILE A 179 30.93 -22.00 0.01
CA ILE A 179 30.33 -20.83 0.71
C ILE A 179 29.70 -19.87 -0.30
N ALA A 180 30.41 -19.55 -1.39
CA ALA A 180 29.88 -18.71 -2.45
C ALA A 180 28.61 -19.29 -3.08
N ALA A 181 28.57 -20.60 -3.35
CA ALA A 181 27.40 -21.29 -3.89
C ALA A 181 26.20 -21.22 -2.94
N VAL A 182 26.41 -21.39 -1.62
CA VAL A 182 25.36 -21.25 -0.59
C VAL A 182 24.81 -19.81 -0.57
N ILE A 183 25.67 -18.80 -0.58
CA ILE A 183 25.26 -17.38 -0.61
C ILE A 183 24.40 -17.10 -1.84
N ILE A 184 24.80 -17.56 -3.01
CA ILE A 184 24.04 -17.41 -4.26
C ILE A 184 22.68 -18.12 -4.18
N ALA A 185 22.66 -19.34 -3.65
CA ALA A 185 21.43 -20.10 -3.48
C ALA A 185 20.43 -19.38 -2.54
N VAL A 186 20.90 -18.94 -1.36
CA VAL A 186 20.09 -18.19 -0.39
C VAL A 186 19.57 -16.89 -1.02
N SER A 187 20.43 -16.12 -1.69
CA SER A 187 20.02 -14.89 -2.39
C SER A 187 18.95 -15.13 -3.45
N THR A 188 19.04 -16.25 -4.16
CA THR A 188 18.04 -16.66 -5.16
C THR A 188 16.69 -16.99 -4.50
N ILE A 189 16.70 -17.74 -3.40
CA ILE A 189 15.48 -18.09 -2.63
C ILE A 189 14.82 -16.82 -2.10
N LEU A 190 15.58 -15.93 -1.46
CA LEU A 190 15.07 -14.65 -0.94
C LEU A 190 14.46 -13.80 -2.07
N GLY A 191 15.08 -13.75 -3.24
CA GLY A 191 14.54 -13.06 -4.41
C GLY A 191 13.23 -13.65 -4.93
N LEU A 192 13.06 -14.98 -4.87
CA LEU A 192 11.81 -15.63 -5.21
C LEU A 192 10.70 -15.33 -4.19
N VAL A 193 11.04 -15.34 -2.89
CA VAL A 193 10.10 -14.95 -1.81
C VAL A 193 9.67 -13.51 -2.00
N PHE A 194 10.60 -12.56 -2.18
CA PHE A 194 10.31 -11.15 -2.44
C PHE A 194 9.38 -10.96 -3.64
N THR A 195 9.63 -11.69 -4.72
CA THR A 195 8.78 -11.62 -5.92
C THR A 195 7.37 -12.11 -5.65
N ARG A 196 7.19 -13.13 -4.80
CA ARG A 196 5.87 -13.70 -4.48
C ARG A 196 5.12 -12.86 -3.44
N SER A 197 5.81 -12.35 -2.43
CA SER A 197 5.19 -11.63 -1.32
C SER A 197 4.89 -10.16 -1.65
N ILE A 198 5.69 -9.50 -2.48
CA ILE A 198 5.56 -8.06 -2.74
C ILE A 198 5.22 -7.77 -4.21
N VAL A 199 6.03 -8.27 -5.15
CA VAL A 199 5.91 -7.85 -6.57
C VAL A 199 4.60 -8.34 -7.22
N ARG A 200 4.18 -9.58 -6.92
CA ARG A 200 2.93 -10.13 -7.49
C ARG A 200 1.68 -9.42 -6.97
N PRO A 201 1.51 -9.21 -5.64
CA PRO A 201 0.37 -8.46 -5.12
C PRO A 201 0.28 -7.04 -5.69
N LEU A 202 1.38 -6.27 -5.69
CA LEU A 202 1.40 -4.93 -6.28
C LEU A 202 0.99 -4.91 -7.75
N ARG A 203 1.37 -5.93 -8.51
CA ARG A 203 0.94 -6.07 -9.90
C ARG A 203 -0.55 -6.38 -10.03
N ASN A 204 -1.09 -7.21 -9.12
CA ASN A 204 -2.53 -7.50 -9.08
C ASN A 204 -3.32 -6.24 -8.75
N ILE A 205 -2.87 -5.45 -7.78
CA ILE A 205 -3.44 -4.14 -7.45
C ILE A 205 -3.49 -3.26 -8.71
N GLY A 206 -2.36 -3.12 -9.43
CA GLY A 206 -2.30 -2.34 -10.67
C GLY A 206 -3.24 -2.85 -11.76
N ASN A 207 -3.39 -4.17 -11.91
CA ASN A 207 -4.30 -4.76 -12.88
C ASN A 207 -5.77 -4.51 -12.53
N VAL A 208 -6.15 -4.64 -11.22
CA VAL A 208 -7.52 -4.36 -10.75
C VAL A 208 -7.83 -2.87 -10.90
N ALA A 209 -6.91 -1.99 -10.50
CA ALA A 209 -7.08 -0.54 -10.70
C ALA A 209 -7.26 -0.17 -12.18
N GLY A 210 -6.54 -0.84 -13.09
CA GLY A 210 -6.74 -0.68 -14.54
C GLY A 210 -8.15 -1.08 -14.99
N LYS A 211 -8.65 -2.25 -14.52
CA LYS A 211 -10.02 -2.69 -14.84
C LYS A 211 -11.08 -1.73 -14.32
N VAL A 212 -10.90 -1.22 -13.10
CA VAL A 212 -11.81 -0.22 -12.50
C VAL A 212 -11.81 1.07 -13.34
N ALA A 213 -10.64 1.53 -13.79
CA ALA A 213 -10.52 2.69 -14.66
C ALA A 213 -11.20 2.49 -16.02
N ASP A 214 -11.23 1.24 -16.54
CA ASP A 214 -11.95 0.85 -17.76
C ASP A 214 -13.46 0.64 -17.51
N GLY A 215 -13.96 0.86 -16.28
CA GLY A 215 -15.37 0.77 -15.92
C GLY A 215 -15.83 -0.55 -15.29
N ASP A 216 -14.95 -1.53 -15.11
CA ASP A 216 -15.28 -2.78 -14.40
C ASP A 216 -15.22 -2.60 -12.87
N LEU A 217 -16.31 -2.07 -12.31
CA LEU A 217 -16.46 -1.87 -10.86
C LEU A 217 -16.75 -3.18 -10.09
N SER A 218 -16.86 -4.32 -10.78
CA SER A 218 -17.00 -5.64 -10.15
C SER A 218 -15.64 -6.27 -9.79
N ALA A 219 -14.54 -5.77 -10.37
CA ALA A 219 -13.22 -6.27 -10.14
C ALA A 219 -12.81 -6.12 -8.66
N ARG A 220 -12.21 -7.16 -8.08
CA ARG A 220 -11.74 -7.16 -6.68
C ARG A 220 -10.34 -7.74 -6.62
N ILE A 221 -9.58 -7.32 -5.59
CA ILE A 221 -8.30 -7.91 -5.26
C ILE A 221 -8.59 -9.11 -4.36
N GLU A 222 -8.43 -10.31 -4.92
CA GLU A 222 -8.62 -11.58 -4.20
C GLU A 222 -7.29 -12.18 -3.78
N ASN A 223 -7.34 -13.10 -2.78
CA ASN A 223 -6.24 -14.00 -2.41
C ASN A 223 -4.97 -13.36 -1.84
N TYR A 224 -5.04 -12.21 -1.17
CA TYR A 224 -3.93 -11.78 -0.33
C TYR A 224 -4.10 -12.34 1.08
N LYS A 225 -3.12 -13.18 1.52
CA LYS A 225 -3.24 -14.00 2.75
C LYS A 225 -2.48 -13.41 3.95
N TYR A 226 -1.73 -12.33 3.76
CA TYR A 226 -0.89 -11.78 4.81
C TYR A 226 -1.55 -10.55 5.41
N ASP A 227 -1.41 -10.42 6.74
CA ASP A 227 -1.87 -9.25 7.50
C ASP A 227 -0.68 -8.27 7.64
N ASP A 228 -0.37 -7.61 6.53
CA ASP A 228 0.72 -6.65 6.40
C ASP A 228 0.24 -5.37 5.68
N GLU A 229 1.13 -4.43 5.44
CA GLU A 229 0.83 -3.15 4.78
C GLU A 229 0.26 -3.33 3.36
N ILE A 230 0.61 -4.43 2.68
CA ILE A 230 0.06 -4.76 1.37
C ILE A 230 -1.38 -5.27 1.50
N GLY A 231 -1.67 -6.04 2.56
CA GLY A 231 -3.01 -6.49 2.90
C GLY A 231 -3.93 -5.32 3.23
N GLU A 232 -3.46 -4.39 4.05
CA GLU A 232 -4.18 -3.15 4.36
C GLU A 232 -4.47 -2.32 3.09
N LEU A 233 -3.48 -2.19 2.20
CA LEU A 233 -3.65 -1.51 0.92
C LEU A 233 -4.70 -2.20 0.03
N CYS A 234 -4.69 -3.55 -0.03
CA CYS A 234 -5.70 -4.32 -0.76
C CYS A 234 -7.11 -4.06 -0.21
N GLY A 235 -7.26 -4.03 1.11
CA GLY A 235 -8.53 -3.70 1.79
C GLY A 235 -9.01 -2.30 1.45
N LYS A 236 -8.17 -1.28 1.58
CA LYS A 236 -8.51 0.12 1.24
C LYS A 236 -8.95 0.28 -0.22
N ILE A 237 -8.27 -0.41 -1.15
CA ILE A 237 -8.65 -0.37 -2.56
C ILE A 237 -9.98 -1.08 -2.81
N ASN A 238 -10.24 -2.24 -2.19
CA ASN A 238 -11.52 -2.91 -2.33
C ASN A 238 -12.67 -2.06 -1.77
N ASN A 239 -12.49 -1.40 -0.62
CA ASN A 239 -13.47 -0.48 -0.06
C ASN A 239 -13.74 0.71 -1.01
N MET A 240 -12.68 1.30 -1.57
CA MET A 240 -12.82 2.39 -2.57
C MET A 240 -13.61 1.92 -3.81
N ILE A 241 -13.39 0.68 -4.27
CA ILE A 241 -14.13 0.13 -5.41
C ILE A 241 -15.60 -0.08 -5.04
N GLU A 242 -15.88 -0.50 -3.81
CA GLU A 242 -17.25 -0.66 -3.32
C GLU A 242 -17.98 0.68 -3.27
N GLU A 243 -17.36 1.73 -2.70
CA GLU A 243 -17.92 3.09 -2.70
C GLU A 243 -18.18 3.62 -4.13
N LEU A 244 -17.25 3.36 -5.06
CA LEU A 244 -17.44 3.75 -6.47
C LEU A 244 -18.59 2.99 -7.14
N ASN A 245 -18.72 1.70 -6.86
CA ASN A 245 -19.80 0.87 -7.38
C ASN A 245 -21.17 1.33 -6.85
N ASP A 246 -21.25 1.64 -5.56
CA ASP A 246 -22.46 2.15 -4.93
C ASP A 246 -22.84 3.53 -5.49
N ALA A 247 -21.86 4.41 -5.69
CA ALA A 247 -22.07 5.72 -6.32
C ALA A 247 -22.56 5.60 -7.76
N ASP A 248 -21.99 4.68 -8.57
CA ASP A 248 -22.43 4.46 -9.95
C ASP A 248 -23.83 3.83 -10.01
N ARG A 249 -24.13 2.88 -9.11
CA ARG A 249 -25.46 2.30 -8.97
C ARG A 249 -26.50 3.37 -8.62
N LEU A 250 -26.23 4.20 -7.61
CA LEU A 250 -27.12 5.31 -7.24
C LEU A 250 -27.33 6.28 -8.41
N LYS A 251 -26.28 6.60 -9.18
CA LYS A 251 -26.39 7.44 -10.38
C LYS A 251 -27.31 6.81 -11.45
N ASN A 252 -27.16 5.51 -11.69
CA ASN A 252 -27.96 4.80 -12.69
C ASN A 252 -29.42 4.66 -12.25
N ASP A 253 -29.69 4.35 -10.97
CA ASP A 253 -31.02 4.31 -10.40
C ASP A 253 -31.69 5.70 -10.46
N PHE A 254 -30.94 6.78 -10.17
CA PHE A 254 -31.34 8.17 -10.32
C PHE A 254 -31.83 8.46 -11.76
N ILE A 255 -30.98 8.20 -12.76
CA ILE A 255 -31.31 8.48 -14.17
C ILE A 255 -32.55 7.69 -14.60
N SER A 256 -32.64 6.43 -14.22
CA SER A 256 -33.77 5.56 -14.57
C SER A 256 -35.07 6.06 -13.94
N THR A 257 -35.06 6.35 -12.64
CA THR A 257 -36.25 6.81 -11.88
C THR A 257 -36.75 8.14 -12.44
N ILE A 258 -35.87 9.12 -12.63
CA ILE A 258 -36.24 10.42 -13.19
C ILE A 258 -36.82 10.26 -14.61
N SER A 259 -36.18 9.47 -15.46
CA SER A 259 -36.66 9.26 -16.83
C SER A 259 -38.08 8.70 -16.82
N HIS A 260 -38.41 7.83 -15.88
CA HIS A 260 -39.73 7.22 -15.75
C HIS A 260 -40.76 8.23 -15.23
N GLU A 261 -40.40 8.96 -14.15
CA GLU A 261 -41.27 9.94 -13.50
C GLU A 261 -41.56 11.18 -14.39
N LEU A 262 -40.63 11.56 -15.27
CA LEU A 262 -40.84 12.63 -16.24
C LEU A 262 -41.66 12.16 -17.44
N ARG A 263 -41.52 10.91 -17.87
CA ARG A 263 -42.25 10.38 -19.07
C ARG A 263 -43.74 10.32 -18.86
N THR A 264 -44.20 9.92 -17.69
CA THR A 264 -45.62 9.72 -17.35
C THR A 264 -46.44 11.02 -17.52
N PRO A 265 -46.10 12.13 -16.80
CA PRO A 265 -46.84 13.39 -16.96
C PRO A 265 -46.72 13.98 -18.37
N LEU A 266 -45.54 13.82 -19.01
CA LEU A 266 -45.37 14.31 -20.40
C LEU A 266 -46.28 13.57 -21.39
N THR A 267 -46.45 12.25 -21.19
CA THR A 267 -47.41 11.45 -22.01
C THR A 267 -48.84 11.88 -21.76
N SER A 268 -49.22 12.17 -20.53
CA SER A 268 -50.56 12.68 -20.18
C SER A 268 -50.81 14.05 -20.81
N ILE A 269 -49.87 14.99 -20.67
CA ILE A 269 -49.97 16.33 -21.30
C ILE A 269 -50.15 16.20 -22.82
N LYS A 270 -49.29 15.38 -23.47
CA LYS A 270 -49.36 15.17 -24.93
C LYS A 270 -50.69 14.55 -25.33
N GLY A 271 -51.13 13.49 -24.64
CA GLY A 271 -52.40 12.80 -24.98
C GLY A 271 -53.62 13.71 -24.83
N TRP A 272 -53.69 14.49 -23.76
CA TRP A 272 -54.77 15.47 -23.62
C TRP A 272 -54.65 16.61 -24.63
N GLY A 273 -53.46 17.10 -24.96
CA GLY A 273 -53.24 18.08 -26.00
C GLY A 273 -53.73 17.59 -27.38
N GLU A 274 -53.37 16.35 -27.74
CA GLU A 274 -53.86 15.71 -28.99
C GLU A 274 -55.39 15.54 -28.99
N THR A 275 -55.98 15.13 -27.84
CA THR A 275 -57.44 14.99 -27.71
C THR A 275 -58.14 16.33 -27.86
N LEU A 276 -57.65 17.38 -27.19
CA LEU A 276 -58.22 18.73 -27.28
C LEU A 276 -58.12 19.31 -28.69
N MET A 277 -57.06 19.02 -29.42
CA MET A 277 -56.91 19.42 -30.81
C MET A 277 -57.96 18.74 -31.74
N GLN A 278 -58.39 17.51 -31.42
CA GLN A 278 -59.39 16.77 -32.21
C GLN A 278 -60.83 17.17 -31.88
N VAL A 279 -61.12 17.46 -30.60
CA VAL A 279 -62.49 17.77 -30.11
C VAL A 279 -62.88 19.23 -30.41
N GLY A 280 -61.89 20.16 -30.46
CA GLY A 280 -62.11 21.57 -30.66
C GLY A 280 -63.13 22.18 -29.63
N ASP A 281 -63.96 23.12 -30.11
CA ASP A 281 -64.95 23.78 -29.24
C ASP A 281 -66.27 23.00 -29.06
N THR A 282 -66.33 21.73 -29.54
CA THR A 282 -67.59 20.95 -29.59
C THR A 282 -68.00 20.42 -28.16
N ASP A 283 -67.06 20.27 -27.23
CA ASP A 283 -67.34 19.86 -25.82
C ASP A 283 -66.60 20.71 -24.82
N PRO A 284 -67.23 21.78 -24.31
CA PRO A 284 -66.62 22.68 -23.33
C PRO A 284 -66.24 21.99 -21.98
N ALA A 285 -66.97 20.94 -21.60
CA ALA A 285 -66.69 20.22 -20.36
C ALA A 285 -65.42 19.38 -20.49
N LEU A 286 -65.26 18.68 -21.60
CA LEU A 286 -64.06 17.90 -21.91
C LEU A 286 -62.85 18.82 -22.11
N THR A 287 -63.03 19.97 -22.75
CA THR A 287 -61.99 20.99 -22.93
C THR A 287 -61.49 21.50 -21.58
N LYS A 288 -62.41 21.88 -20.67
CA LYS A 288 -62.06 22.34 -19.32
C LYS A 288 -61.34 21.25 -18.53
N ARG A 289 -61.78 19.99 -18.59
CA ARG A 289 -61.15 18.84 -17.90
C ARG A 289 -59.73 18.59 -18.49
N GLY A 290 -59.56 18.56 -19.78
CA GLY A 290 -58.30 18.31 -20.41
C GLY A 290 -57.29 19.41 -20.10
N MET A 291 -57.67 20.69 -20.17
CA MET A 291 -56.84 21.83 -19.74
C MET A 291 -56.45 21.72 -18.26
N SER A 292 -57.36 21.35 -17.39
CA SER A 292 -57.11 21.17 -15.95
C SER A 292 -56.03 20.08 -15.73
N VAL A 293 -56.09 18.96 -16.44
CA VAL A 293 -55.10 17.90 -16.35
C VAL A 293 -53.74 18.37 -16.89
N ILE A 294 -53.70 19.07 -18.01
CA ILE A 294 -52.45 19.61 -18.59
C ILE A 294 -51.78 20.58 -17.60
N ILE A 295 -52.55 21.50 -16.99
CA ILE A 295 -52.03 22.45 -16.01
C ILE A 295 -51.52 21.72 -14.76
N SER A 296 -52.27 20.75 -14.25
CA SER A 296 -51.87 19.94 -13.09
C SER A 296 -50.56 19.17 -13.35
N GLU A 297 -50.43 18.50 -14.48
CA GLU A 297 -49.23 17.73 -14.83
C GLU A 297 -48.02 18.65 -15.12
N ALA A 298 -48.23 19.85 -15.70
CA ALA A 298 -47.19 20.83 -15.88
C ALA A 298 -46.68 21.37 -14.52
N SER A 299 -47.57 21.70 -13.58
CA SER A 299 -47.22 22.11 -12.24
C SER A 299 -46.44 21.02 -11.49
N ARG A 300 -46.86 19.75 -11.64
CA ARG A 300 -46.18 18.58 -11.07
C ARG A 300 -44.76 18.44 -11.65
N LEU A 301 -44.59 18.63 -12.97
CA LEU A 301 -43.27 18.62 -13.60
C LEU A 301 -42.35 19.73 -13.05
N SER A 302 -42.87 20.95 -12.89
CA SER A 302 -42.11 22.06 -12.30
C SER A 302 -41.62 21.74 -10.90
N GLY A 303 -42.50 21.25 -10.04
CA GLY A 303 -42.10 20.83 -8.67
C GLY A 303 -41.03 19.74 -8.67
N MET A 304 -41.14 18.75 -9.55
CA MET A 304 -40.14 17.68 -9.69
C MET A 304 -38.79 18.22 -10.15
N VAL A 305 -38.75 19.19 -11.07
CA VAL A 305 -37.48 19.83 -11.49
C VAL A 305 -36.84 20.58 -10.33
N GLU A 306 -37.63 21.29 -9.52
CA GLU A 306 -37.13 21.98 -8.31
C GLU A 306 -36.54 20.99 -7.30
N GLU A 307 -37.24 19.87 -7.00
CA GLU A 307 -36.72 18.80 -6.13
C GLU A 307 -35.40 18.26 -6.65
N LEU A 308 -35.24 18.07 -7.97
CA LEU A 308 -34.03 17.59 -8.59
C LEU A 308 -32.88 18.59 -8.49
N LEU A 309 -33.16 19.87 -8.66
CA LEU A 309 -32.15 20.93 -8.51
C LEU A 309 -31.68 21.03 -7.05
N ASP A 310 -32.58 20.94 -6.08
CA ASP A 310 -32.24 20.93 -4.67
C ASP A 310 -31.43 19.70 -4.31
N PHE A 311 -31.83 18.51 -4.78
CA PHE A 311 -31.06 17.30 -4.63
C PHE A 311 -29.63 17.43 -5.18
N SER A 312 -29.46 18.01 -6.38
CA SER A 312 -28.14 18.25 -7.00
C SER A 312 -27.27 19.17 -6.15
N LYS A 313 -27.87 20.22 -5.56
CA LYS A 313 -27.16 21.14 -4.66
C LYS A 313 -26.71 20.45 -3.37
N ILE A 314 -27.58 19.63 -2.79
CA ILE A 314 -27.26 18.82 -1.59
C ILE A 314 -26.09 17.85 -1.88
N GLN A 315 -26.19 17.11 -2.99
CA GLN A 315 -25.18 16.09 -3.32
C GLN A 315 -23.79 16.69 -3.61
N SER A 316 -23.74 17.90 -4.14
CA SER A 316 -22.49 18.62 -4.39
C SER A 316 -21.94 19.38 -3.16
N ASN A 317 -22.55 19.23 -2.00
CA ASN A 317 -22.24 20.01 -0.79
C ASN A 317 -22.24 21.53 -1.02
N ARG A 318 -23.08 21.99 -1.98
CA ARG A 318 -23.19 23.40 -2.41
C ARG A 318 -24.47 24.08 -1.95
N MET A 319 -25.24 23.44 -1.07
CA MET A 319 -26.41 24.04 -0.49
C MET A 319 -25.98 25.12 0.52
N ASN A 320 -26.00 26.37 0.12
CA ASN A 320 -25.76 27.49 1.01
C ASN A 320 -27.08 27.94 1.58
N LEU A 321 -27.22 27.88 2.90
CA LEU A 321 -28.39 28.38 3.61
C LEU A 321 -28.38 29.91 3.66
N GLN A 322 -29.54 30.52 3.42
CA GLN A 322 -29.77 31.95 3.64
C GLN A 322 -30.34 32.15 5.05
N LEU A 323 -29.49 32.06 6.07
CA LEU A 323 -29.93 32.16 7.44
C LEU A 323 -30.50 33.55 7.75
N LYS A 324 -31.70 33.58 8.33
CA LYS A 324 -32.39 34.74 8.85
C LYS A 324 -33.00 34.37 10.20
N LYS A 325 -33.29 35.38 11.01
CA LYS A 325 -34.05 35.16 12.24
C LYS A 325 -35.53 34.99 11.88
N ILE A 326 -36.06 33.76 12.04
CA ILE A 326 -37.44 33.38 11.76
C ILE A 326 -38.11 32.84 13.01
N ASP A 327 -39.44 32.83 13.01
CA ASP A 327 -40.22 32.02 13.96
C ASP A 327 -40.69 30.71 13.30
N VAL A 328 -40.10 29.61 13.74
CA VAL A 328 -40.38 28.30 13.16
C VAL A 328 -41.86 27.89 13.34
N LEU A 329 -42.49 28.31 14.40
CA LEU A 329 -43.93 28.02 14.62
C LEU A 329 -44.79 28.79 13.66
N ALA A 330 -44.46 30.05 13.31
CA ALA A 330 -45.17 30.78 12.28
C ALA A 330 -45.13 30.11 10.92
N GLU A 331 -43.95 29.55 10.52
CA GLU A 331 -43.81 28.77 9.28
C GLU A 331 -44.63 27.47 9.32
N LEU A 332 -44.68 26.82 10.46
CA LEU A 332 -45.54 25.63 10.65
C LEU A 332 -47.02 25.99 10.54
N ASP A 333 -47.46 27.08 11.17
CA ASP A 333 -48.83 27.56 11.11
C ASP A 333 -49.27 27.83 9.67
N GLU A 334 -48.47 28.57 8.90
CA GLU A 334 -48.74 28.85 7.48
C GLU A 334 -48.83 27.57 6.65
N THR A 335 -47.96 26.63 6.91
CA THR A 335 -47.98 25.33 6.23
C THR A 335 -49.24 24.53 6.58
N VAL A 336 -49.58 24.43 7.85
CA VAL A 336 -50.84 23.78 8.31
C VAL A 336 -52.06 24.42 7.65
N PHE A 337 -52.10 25.76 7.63
CA PHE A 337 -53.20 26.49 6.99
C PHE A 337 -53.35 26.12 5.49
N THR A 338 -52.26 26.14 4.78
CA THR A 338 -52.22 25.81 3.33
C THR A 338 -52.71 24.35 3.07
N PHE A 339 -52.24 23.40 3.88
CA PHE A 339 -52.61 21.99 3.70
C PHE A 339 -54.02 21.63 4.19
N ARG A 340 -54.64 22.47 4.99
CA ARG A 340 -56.00 22.23 5.54
C ARG A 340 -57.06 22.10 4.44
N GLU A 341 -57.04 22.99 3.45
CA GLU A 341 -57.96 22.88 2.30
C GLU A 341 -57.78 21.59 1.48
N ARG A 342 -56.54 21.19 1.28
CA ARG A 342 -56.22 19.97 0.55
C ARG A 342 -56.63 18.72 1.34
N ALA A 343 -56.37 18.70 2.62
CA ALA A 343 -56.77 17.60 3.49
C ALA A 343 -58.32 17.42 3.51
N ILE A 344 -59.09 18.50 3.62
CA ILE A 344 -60.54 18.47 3.54
C ILE A 344 -61.04 17.89 2.19
N LYS A 345 -60.42 18.24 1.06
CA LYS A 345 -60.74 17.65 -0.26
C LYS A 345 -60.49 16.14 -0.32
N GLU A 346 -59.45 15.67 0.36
CA GLU A 346 -59.10 14.24 0.43
C GLU A 346 -59.84 13.51 1.58
N GLY A 347 -60.72 14.24 2.34
CA GLY A 347 -61.48 13.68 3.47
C GLY A 347 -60.61 13.36 4.70
N ILE A 348 -59.52 14.13 4.91
CA ILE A 348 -58.57 13.95 6.02
C ILE A 348 -58.73 15.11 7.00
N GLU A 349 -58.77 14.82 8.30
CA GLU A 349 -58.84 15.80 9.37
C GLU A 349 -57.42 16.20 9.82
N ILE A 350 -57.10 17.49 9.92
CA ILE A 350 -55.87 17.98 10.52
C ILE A 350 -56.16 18.51 11.92
N ILE A 351 -55.53 17.90 12.92
CA ILE A 351 -55.56 18.32 14.33
C ILE A 351 -54.21 18.98 14.63
N TYR A 352 -54.22 20.26 15.00
CA TYR A 352 -53.01 21.02 15.28
C TYR A 352 -52.99 21.59 16.65
N ASN A 353 -51.89 21.35 17.38
CA ASN A 353 -51.64 21.88 18.71
C ASN A 353 -50.19 22.38 18.80
N ALA A 354 -50.02 23.65 19.09
CA ALA A 354 -48.73 24.31 19.23
C ALA A 354 -48.75 25.26 20.43
N PRO A 355 -47.59 25.57 21.02
CA PRO A 355 -47.51 26.56 22.10
C PRO A 355 -47.79 27.98 21.52
N GLU A 356 -48.34 28.87 22.38
CA GLU A 356 -48.60 30.27 22.02
C GLU A 356 -47.30 31.10 21.94
N LEU A 357 -46.20 30.59 22.47
CA LEU A 357 -44.91 31.27 22.48
C LEU A 357 -44.16 31.07 21.14
N PRO A 358 -43.53 32.14 20.60
CA PRO A 358 -42.73 32.01 19.38
C PRO A 358 -41.51 31.13 19.60
N ALA A 359 -41.05 30.47 18.55
CA ALA A 359 -39.84 29.67 18.54
C ALA A 359 -38.79 30.28 17.60
N PRO A 360 -38.07 31.33 18.05
CA PRO A 360 -37.10 32.04 17.21
C PRO A 360 -35.89 31.17 16.94
N MET A 361 -35.43 31.18 15.67
CA MET A 361 -34.29 30.41 15.21
C MET A 361 -33.58 31.15 14.07
N GLU A 362 -32.24 31.07 13.98
CA GLU A 362 -31.53 31.44 12.76
C GLU A 362 -31.65 30.30 11.75
N ALA A 363 -32.48 30.48 10.73
CA ALA A 363 -32.75 29.45 9.73
C ALA A 363 -33.03 30.04 8.34
N ASP A 364 -33.00 29.18 7.33
CA ASP A 364 -33.47 29.48 5.99
C ASP A 364 -34.98 29.17 5.93
N GLU A 365 -35.77 30.25 5.87
CA GLU A 365 -37.23 30.22 5.88
C GLU A 365 -37.81 29.29 4.81
N ASP A 366 -37.36 29.45 3.57
CA ASP A 366 -37.84 28.66 2.42
C ASP A 366 -37.54 27.18 2.61
N ARG A 367 -36.36 26.87 3.17
CA ARG A 367 -35.94 25.48 3.42
C ARG A 367 -36.69 24.82 4.58
N ILE A 368 -36.91 25.53 5.69
CA ILE A 368 -37.73 25.02 6.80
C ILE A 368 -39.17 24.78 6.32
N ARG A 369 -39.75 25.69 5.57
CA ARG A 369 -41.07 25.52 4.95
C ARG A 369 -41.09 24.29 4.04
N GLN A 370 -40.06 24.06 3.24
CA GLN A 370 -39.92 22.89 2.38
C GLN A 370 -39.91 21.55 3.17
N VAL A 371 -39.26 21.52 4.36
CA VAL A 371 -39.32 20.35 5.25
C VAL A 371 -40.74 20.03 5.60
N PHE A 372 -41.52 21.03 6.08
CA PHE A 372 -42.92 20.83 6.47
C PHE A 372 -43.74 20.38 5.28
N ILE A 373 -43.63 21.05 4.12
CA ILE A 373 -44.35 20.68 2.89
C ILE A 373 -44.12 19.19 2.57
N ASN A 374 -42.86 18.73 2.58
CA ASN A 374 -42.51 17.34 2.24
C ASN A 374 -43.16 16.32 3.20
N ILE A 375 -43.23 16.67 4.49
CA ILE A 375 -43.79 15.76 5.48
C ILE A 375 -45.33 15.77 5.41
N PHE A 376 -45.96 16.95 5.28
CA PHE A 376 -47.41 17.06 5.11
C PHE A 376 -47.91 16.40 3.82
N ASP A 377 -47.17 16.59 2.71
CA ASP A 377 -47.51 15.91 1.45
C ASP A 377 -47.51 14.41 1.61
N ASN A 378 -46.51 13.84 2.30
CA ASN A 378 -46.50 12.42 2.61
C ASN A 378 -47.63 11.99 3.54
N ALA A 379 -47.87 12.73 4.61
CA ALA A 379 -48.95 12.41 5.60
C ALA A 379 -50.34 12.41 4.98
N ILE A 380 -50.61 13.24 3.99
CA ILE A 380 -51.89 13.24 3.24
C ILE A 380 -51.91 12.17 2.17
N LYS A 381 -50.89 12.08 1.37
CA LYS A 381 -50.79 11.19 0.20
C LYS A 381 -50.85 9.72 0.56
N TYR A 382 -50.31 9.33 1.73
CA TYR A 382 -50.29 7.95 2.20
C TYR A 382 -51.37 7.64 3.25
N ASN A 383 -52.28 8.58 3.49
CA ASN A 383 -53.40 8.40 4.40
C ASN A 383 -54.62 7.75 3.72
N TYR A 384 -55.61 7.39 4.51
CA TYR A 384 -56.90 6.88 4.07
C TYR A 384 -57.94 8.00 4.08
N HIS A 385 -58.96 7.88 3.25
CA HIS A 385 -60.13 8.74 3.35
C HIS A 385 -60.82 8.54 4.70
N GLY A 386 -61.10 9.61 5.46
CA GLY A 386 -61.57 9.56 6.85
C GLY A 386 -60.46 9.45 7.89
N GLY A 387 -59.16 9.48 7.45
CA GLY A 387 -58.01 9.48 8.35
C GLY A 387 -57.72 10.86 8.94
N ARG A 388 -56.67 10.92 9.76
CA ARG A 388 -56.25 12.12 10.48
C ARG A 388 -54.73 12.38 10.31
N VAL A 389 -54.35 13.65 10.39
CA VAL A 389 -52.99 14.12 10.58
C VAL A 389 -52.94 14.92 11.85
N ILE A 390 -52.15 14.48 12.84
CA ILE A 390 -52.01 15.11 14.14
C ILE A 390 -50.64 15.81 14.17
N VAL A 391 -50.66 17.11 14.36
CA VAL A 391 -49.44 17.95 14.44
C VAL A 391 -49.34 18.47 15.86
N LEU A 392 -48.25 18.12 16.53
CA LEU A 392 -47.96 18.55 17.89
C LEU A 392 -46.58 19.25 17.88
N ALA A 393 -46.55 20.48 18.31
CA ALA A 393 -45.32 21.21 18.55
C ALA A 393 -45.13 21.47 20.03
N GLN A 394 -43.93 21.25 20.56
CA GLN A 394 -43.59 21.43 21.97
C GLN A 394 -42.15 21.97 22.12
N ILE A 395 -42.00 22.92 23.06
CA ILE A 395 -40.67 23.36 23.50
C ILE A 395 -40.25 22.42 24.62
N THR A 396 -39.42 21.41 24.30
CA THR A 396 -38.99 20.36 25.24
C THR A 396 -37.85 20.81 26.15
N SER A 397 -37.12 21.81 25.74
CA SER A 397 -36.13 22.52 26.56
C SER A 397 -36.02 23.99 26.09
N PRO A 398 -35.43 24.92 26.88
CA PRO A 398 -35.33 26.33 26.50
C PRO A 398 -34.71 26.58 25.12
N THR A 399 -33.98 25.62 24.58
CA THR A 399 -33.25 25.72 23.31
C THR A 399 -33.63 24.66 22.27
N VAL A 400 -34.70 23.88 22.51
CA VAL A 400 -35.13 22.78 21.62
C VAL A 400 -36.60 22.80 21.36
N LEU A 401 -36.99 22.93 20.12
CA LEU A 401 -38.33 22.74 19.61
C LEU A 401 -38.46 21.31 19.05
N GLU A 402 -39.49 20.59 19.50
CA GLU A 402 -39.89 19.29 18.95
C GLU A 402 -41.23 19.43 18.21
N ILE A 403 -41.27 18.99 16.96
CA ILE A 403 -42.47 18.97 16.11
C ILE A 403 -42.74 17.54 15.71
N SER A 404 -43.90 17.01 16.08
CA SER A 404 -44.36 15.67 15.72
C SER A 404 -45.53 15.78 14.76
N ILE A 405 -45.42 15.14 13.58
CA ILE A 405 -46.44 15.05 12.55
C ILE A 405 -46.79 13.57 12.39
N SER A 406 -47.99 13.17 12.86
CA SER A 406 -48.46 11.79 12.88
C SER A 406 -49.65 11.63 11.93
N ASP A 407 -49.62 10.66 11.05
CA ASP A 407 -50.72 10.26 10.20
C ASP A 407 -51.33 8.90 10.62
N THR A 408 -52.58 8.66 10.29
CA THR A 408 -53.29 7.38 10.49
C THR A 408 -53.38 6.59 9.18
N GLY A 409 -52.37 6.74 8.32
CA GLY A 409 -52.34 6.11 7.02
C GLY A 409 -51.83 4.67 7.03
N ARG A 410 -51.41 4.22 5.88
CA ARG A 410 -50.99 2.82 5.65
C ARG A 410 -49.74 2.38 6.43
N GLY A 411 -48.99 3.33 7.01
CA GLY A 411 -47.75 3.04 7.69
C GLY A 411 -46.64 2.44 6.81
N ILE A 412 -45.55 2.06 7.43
CA ILE A 412 -44.35 1.53 6.77
C ILE A 412 -44.00 0.20 7.41
N SER A 413 -43.65 -0.80 6.61
CA SER A 413 -43.23 -2.10 7.15
C SER A 413 -41.83 -1.98 7.81
N PRO A 414 -41.54 -2.79 8.85
CA PRO A 414 -40.25 -2.77 9.56
C PRO A 414 -39.03 -2.98 8.62
N GLU A 415 -39.22 -3.72 7.53
CA GLU A 415 -38.17 -3.97 6.54
C GLU A 415 -37.82 -2.71 5.72
N ASN A 416 -38.82 -1.87 5.48
CA ASN A 416 -38.65 -0.66 4.66
C ASN A 416 -38.30 0.58 5.49
N LEU A 417 -38.66 0.61 6.79
CA LEU A 417 -38.47 1.75 7.66
C LEU A 417 -37.02 2.28 7.72
N PRO A 418 -35.96 1.44 7.80
CA PRO A 418 -34.58 1.94 7.79
C PRO A 418 -34.19 2.63 6.49
N ARG A 419 -34.89 2.35 5.39
CA ARG A 419 -34.58 2.77 4.04
C ARG A 419 -35.36 3.96 3.53
N VAL A 420 -36.44 4.38 4.22
CA VAL A 420 -37.32 5.46 3.72
C VAL A 420 -36.64 6.82 3.63
N LYS A 421 -35.49 7.01 4.29
CA LYS A 421 -34.64 8.19 4.14
C LYS A 421 -33.59 8.03 3.04
N GLU A 422 -33.45 6.82 2.44
CA GLU A 422 -32.57 6.62 1.31
C GLU A 422 -33.12 7.38 0.09
N LYS A 423 -32.23 7.93 -0.68
CA LYS A 423 -32.54 8.69 -1.90
C LYS A 423 -33.19 7.77 -2.95
N PHE A 424 -34.29 8.23 -3.58
CA PHE A 424 -35.05 7.49 -4.62
C PHE A 424 -35.74 6.23 -4.12
N TYR A 425 -35.75 5.98 -2.82
CA TYR A 425 -36.42 4.83 -2.26
C TYR A 425 -37.92 5.07 -2.18
N LYS A 426 -38.69 4.11 -2.69
CA LYS A 426 -40.16 4.08 -2.60
C LYS A 426 -40.60 2.71 -2.10
N THR A 427 -41.50 2.69 -1.15
CA THR A 427 -42.13 1.45 -0.67
C THR A 427 -43.20 0.95 -1.67
N ASP A 428 -43.73 1.84 -2.51
CA ASP A 428 -44.79 1.55 -3.48
C ASP A 428 -44.56 2.42 -4.75
N ASN A 429 -44.32 1.75 -5.86
CA ASN A 429 -44.11 2.40 -7.16
C ASN A 429 -45.40 2.87 -7.82
N THR A 430 -46.58 2.51 -7.30
CA THR A 430 -47.86 2.95 -7.83
C THR A 430 -48.25 4.36 -7.39
N VAL A 431 -47.63 4.84 -6.28
CA VAL A 431 -47.89 6.18 -5.75
C VAL A 431 -46.89 7.19 -6.39
N ALA A 432 -47.45 8.22 -7.00
CA ALA A 432 -46.65 9.24 -7.66
C ALA A 432 -45.69 9.97 -6.69
N GLY A 433 -44.44 10.22 -7.10
CA GLY A 433 -43.46 10.99 -6.31
C GLY A 433 -42.04 10.61 -6.68
N SER A 434 -41.07 11.47 -6.40
CA SER A 434 -39.65 11.29 -6.75
C SER A 434 -38.89 10.31 -5.82
N GLY A 435 -39.39 10.09 -4.59
CA GLY A 435 -38.64 9.40 -3.52
C GLY A 435 -37.49 10.23 -2.97
N ILE A 436 -37.48 11.54 -3.20
CA ILE A 436 -36.42 12.47 -2.78
C ILE A 436 -36.88 13.32 -1.58
N GLY A 437 -38.18 13.63 -1.47
CA GLY A 437 -38.69 14.64 -0.52
C GLY A 437 -38.27 14.40 0.94
N LEU A 438 -38.35 13.14 1.40
CA LEU A 438 -37.97 12.81 2.77
C LEU A 438 -36.46 12.86 3.02
N ALA A 439 -35.66 12.47 2.03
CA ALA A 439 -34.22 12.60 2.09
C ALA A 439 -33.76 14.07 2.08
N VAL A 440 -34.44 14.93 1.30
CA VAL A 440 -34.20 16.38 1.28
C VAL A 440 -34.60 16.99 2.64
N ALA A 441 -35.75 16.61 3.22
CA ALA A 441 -36.18 17.09 4.51
C ALA A 441 -35.18 16.71 5.62
N ASP A 442 -34.69 15.48 5.66
CA ASP A 442 -33.69 15.00 6.63
C ASP A 442 -32.38 15.81 6.52
N GLU A 443 -31.92 16.08 5.30
CA GLU A 443 -30.70 16.85 5.06
C GLU A 443 -30.85 18.33 5.44
N ILE A 444 -31.99 18.94 5.10
CA ILE A 444 -32.26 20.34 5.48
C ILE A 444 -32.29 20.47 7.00
N VAL A 445 -32.96 19.56 7.72
CA VAL A 445 -33.01 19.55 9.19
C VAL A 445 -31.61 19.40 9.79
N LYS A 446 -30.79 18.52 9.24
CA LYS A 446 -29.37 18.35 9.66
C LYS A 446 -28.54 19.61 9.42
N LEU A 447 -28.68 20.26 8.27
CA LEU A 447 -27.99 21.51 7.97
C LEU A 447 -28.35 22.64 8.94
N HIS A 448 -29.55 22.58 9.55
CA HIS A 448 -30.00 23.50 10.59
C HIS A 448 -29.68 23.04 12.02
N GLY A 449 -28.83 21.99 12.17
CA GLY A 449 -28.42 21.45 13.47
C GLY A 449 -29.49 20.62 14.21
N GLY A 450 -30.57 20.24 13.52
CA GLY A 450 -31.65 19.43 14.04
C GLY A 450 -31.53 17.94 13.72
N THR A 451 -32.56 17.18 14.13
CA THR A 451 -32.72 15.75 13.77
C THR A 451 -34.13 15.46 13.28
N LEU A 452 -34.28 14.50 12.36
CA LEU A 452 -35.53 14.00 11.85
C LEU A 452 -35.61 12.50 12.11
N ASN A 453 -36.60 12.06 12.89
CA ASN A 453 -36.87 10.66 13.20
C ASN A 453 -38.19 10.21 12.63
N ILE A 454 -38.32 8.93 12.30
CA ILE A 454 -39.52 8.35 11.72
C ILE A 454 -39.84 7.07 12.47
N ASP A 455 -41.01 7.02 13.03
CA ASP A 455 -41.60 5.83 13.66
C ASP A 455 -42.84 5.45 12.91
N SER A 456 -43.03 4.17 12.59
CA SER A 456 -44.17 3.74 11.80
C SER A 456 -44.57 2.30 12.11
N ILE A 457 -45.88 2.05 12.14
CA ILE A 457 -46.44 0.72 12.23
C ILE A 457 -47.32 0.49 11.02
N LEU A 458 -47.13 -0.63 10.34
CA LEU A 458 -47.85 -0.96 9.12
C LEU A 458 -49.37 -1.05 9.41
N ASN A 459 -50.20 -0.34 8.62
CA ASN A 459 -51.66 -0.16 8.74
C ASN A 459 -52.12 0.62 9.95
N GLU A 460 -51.27 1.22 10.76
CA GLU A 460 -51.62 2.09 11.87
C GLU A 460 -51.30 3.56 11.62
N GLY A 461 -50.16 3.81 10.89
CA GLY A 461 -49.74 5.15 10.52
C GLY A 461 -48.24 5.39 10.66
N THR A 462 -47.84 6.64 10.43
CA THR A 462 -46.45 7.10 10.54
C THR A 462 -46.35 8.36 11.36
N THR A 463 -45.37 8.47 12.22
CA THR A 463 -44.99 9.65 12.98
C THR A 463 -43.60 10.14 12.56
N VAL A 464 -43.53 11.36 12.08
CA VAL A 464 -42.27 12.06 11.81
C VAL A 464 -42.01 13.08 12.90
N THR A 465 -40.94 12.91 13.66
CA THR A 465 -40.51 13.81 14.73
C THR A 465 -39.30 14.60 14.28
N ILE A 466 -39.40 15.93 14.29
CA ILE A 466 -38.34 16.88 13.97
C ILE A 466 -37.94 17.57 15.28
N THR A 467 -36.63 17.62 15.55
CA THR A 467 -36.08 18.47 16.61
C THR A 467 -35.25 19.58 15.98
N LEU A 468 -35.47 20.79 16.40
CA LEU A 468 -34.74 21.97 15.93
C LEU A 468 -34.16 22.77 17.09
N PRO A 469 -32.93 23.29 16.99
CA PRO A 469 -32.38 24.21 17.98
C PRO A 469 -33.07 25.57 17.82
N ILE A 470 -33.54 26.13 18.93
CA ILE A 470 -34.15 27.48 18.96
C ILE A 470 -33.35 28.37 19.89
N GLU A 471 -33.51 29.70 19.74
CA GLU A 471 -32.99 30.64 20.72
C GLU A 471 -33.73 30.48 22.04
N ALA A 472 -33.01 30.69 23.16
CA ALA A 472 -33.61 30.48 24.49
C ALA A 472 -34.83 31.37 24.68
N VAL A 473 -36.00 30.75 24.88
CA VAL A 473 -37.26 31.45 25.20
C VAL A 473 -37.29 31.68 26.68
N THR A 474 -37.17 32.94 27.13
CA THR A 474 -37.32 33.33 28.53
C THR A 474 -38.82 33.54 28.83
N TYR A 475 -39.37 32.72 29.72
CA TYR A 475 -40.69 32.97 30.31
C TYR A 475 -40.58 34.24 31.18
N THR A 476 -41.03 35.36 30.70
CA THR A 476 -41.37 36.49 31.59
C THR A 476 -42.70 36.16 32.22
N ASP A 477 -42.68 35.73 33.48
CA ASP A 477 -43.88 35.57 34.26
C ASP A 477 -44.55 36.95 34.38
N GLU A 478 -45.67 37.20 33.69
CA GLU A 478 -46.46 38.43 33.79
C GLU A 478 -47.05 38.69 35.21
N LYS A 479 -46.68 37.90 36.21
CA LYS A 479 -47.13 38.08 37.60
C LYS A 479 -46.39 39.16 38.38
N GLU A 480 -45.27 39.71 37.90
CA GLU A 480 -44.56 40.77 38.63
C GLU A 480 -45.08 42.19 38.35
N VAL A 481 -45.88 42.41 37.30
CA VAL A 481 -46.35 43.76 36.95
C VAL A 481 -47.54 44.26 37.80
N HIS A 482 -48.29 43.35 38.45
CA HIS A 482 -49.40 43.74 39.32
C HIS A 482 -49.05 44.08 40.78
N ASP A 483 -47.84 43.72 41.24
CA ASP A 483 -47.42 44.05 42.62
C ASP A 483 -46.69 45.39 42.76
N GLU A 484 -46.16 45.99 41.65
CA GLU A 484 -45.58 47.33 41.71
C GLU A 484 -46.60 48.49 41.62
N GLU A 485 -47.75 48.31 40.97
CA GLU A 485 -48.80 49.31 40.94
C GLU A 485 -49.59 49.39 42.29
N ALA A 486 -49.58 48.32 43.07
CA ALA A 486 -50.19 48.32 44.39
C ALA A 486 -49.34 48.95 45.49
N LYS A 487 -48.06 49.19 45.28
CA LYS A 487 -47.16 49.83 46.25
C LYS A 487 -46.99 51.33 46.07
N ASN A 488 -47.46 51.91 44.96
CA ASN A 488 -47.38 53.38 44.70
C ASN A 488 -48.71 54.11 44.97
N SER A 489 -49.69 53.44 45.62
CA SER A 489 -50.99 54.10 45.97
C SER A 489 -51.26 54.08 47.48
N ASN A 490 -50.22 54.30 48.32
CA ASN A 490 -50.43 54.63 49.72
C ASN A 490 -49.50 55.76 50.18
#